data_4d06a4e62b4b4c3693b2687034254374
#
_entry.id   4d06a4e62b4b4c3693b2687034254374
#
_cell.length_a   1.000
_cell.length_b   1.000
_cell.length_c   1.000
_cell.angle_alpha   90.00
_cell.angle_beta   90.00
_cell.angle_gamma   90.00
#
_symmetry.space_group_name_H-M   'P 1'
#
loop_
_entity.id
_entity.type
_entity.pdbx_description
1 polymer ?
#
loop_
_entity_poly.entity_id
_entity_poly.type
_entity_poly.pdbx_seq_one_letter_code
_entity_poly.pdbx_strand_id
1 'polypeptide(L)'
;MKVARLVDGSPEIFHTLQGEGQSLGAPAVFLRLSQCNLHCHWCDTPYTWNWEKTPWEHQDGVKFQRTKESLELSSQEIAELISQHQCDRVVITGGEPLLQQKELIELIEHLPQISTIEFETNGTIIPHPELIAPSIFFNVSPKLANSGMKTDVRINFEALKFFRDQSNAVFKFVVCDEEDLAEILQIQATLKIASSRIILMPEGRDQETLTQRAQWLAEVCLTHAFRFSPRLHVILWGNERAR
;
A
#
# COMPACT_ATOMS: atom_id res chain seq x y z
N MET A 1 3.27 3.09 18.19
CA MET A 1 3.35 3.02 16.72
C MET A 1 3.64 4.40 16.13
N LYS A 2 4.39 4.45 15.03
CA LYS A 2 4.63 5.70 14.29
C LYS A 2 3.58 5.85 13.21
N VAL A 3 2.69 6.82 13.37
CA VAL A 3 1.55 7.10 12.49
C VAL A 3 1.85 8.38 11.70
N ALA A 4 1.40 8.46 10.45
CA ALA A 4 1.49 9.68 9.67
C ALA A 4 0.58 10.77 10.30
N ARG A 5 0.99 12.03 10.16
CA ARG A 5 0.32 13.18 10.78
C ARG A 5 -0.27 14.10 9.72
N LEU A 6 -1.52 14.47 9.89
CA LEU A 6 -2.20 15.45 9.04
C LEU A 6 -1.76 16.90 9.36
N VAL A 7 -2.09 17.82 8.47
CA VAL A 7 -1.73 19.24 8.61
C VAL A 7 -2.31 19.88 9.86
N ASP A 8 -3.50 19.46 10.29
CA ASP A 8 -4.16 19.92 11.52
C ASP A 8 -3.55 19.33 12.80
N GLY A 9 -2.58 18.45 12.66
CA GLY A 9 -1.88 17.79 13.76
C GLY A 9 -2.47 16.46 14.19
N SER A 10 -3.60 16.04 13.66
CA SER A 10 -4.23 14.74 13.97
C SER A 10 -3.49 13.56 13.30
N PRO A 11 -3.63 12.33 13.82
CA PRO A 11 -3.12 11.15 13.12
C PRO A 11 -3.90 10.89 11.82
N GLU A 12 -3.23 10.35 10.81
CA GLU A 12 -3.85 9.99 9.55
C GLU A 12 -4.62 8.67 9.68
N ILE A 13 -5.75 8.78 10.40
CA ILE A 13 -6.77 7.73 10.58
C ILE A 13 -8.07 8.31 10.08
N PHE A 14 -8.70 7.70 9.06
CA PHE A 14 -9.86 8.29 8.40
C PHE A 14 -10.74 7.20 7.78
N HIS A 15 -12.05 7.47 7.68
CA HIS A 15 -13.03 6.58 7.07
C HIS A 15 -13.32 7.01 5.64
N THR A 16 -13.12 6.09 4.71
CA THR A 16 -13.31 6.33 3.27
C THR A 16 -13.61 5.02 2.53
N LEU A 17 -13.59 5.07 1.19
CA LEU A 17 -13.65 3.89 0.34
C LEU A 17 -12.25 3.36 0.04
N GLN A 18 -12.05 2.03 0.05
CA GLN A 18 -10.83 1.45 -0.50
C GLN A 18 -10.71 1.80 -1.97
N GLY A 19 -9.67 2.57 -2.31
CA GLY A 19 -9.46 3.11 -3.65
C GLY A 19 -8.75 2.17 -4.61
N GLU A 20 -8.23 1.03 -4.14
CA GLU A 20 -7.32 0.16 -4.88
C GLU A 20 -7.48 -1.31 -4.46
N GLY A 21 -6.89 -2.22 -5.25
CA GLY A 21 -6.67 -3.60 -4.84
C GLY A 21 -7.91 -4.48 -4.85
N GLN A 22 -7.92 -5.48 -3.95
CA GLN A 22 -8.93 -6.54 -4.00
C GLN A 22 -10.31 -6.13 -3.47
N SER A 23 -10.38 -5.17 -2.57
CA SER A 23 -11.62 -4.67 -1.95
C SER A 23 -12.00 -3.27 -2.44
N LEU A 24 -11.60 -2.92 -3.65
CA LEU A 24 -11.95 -1.67 -4.33
C LEU A 24 -13.43 -1.30 -4.13
N GLY A 25 -13.68 -0.06 -3.67
CA GLY A 25 -15.02 0.47 -3.42
C GLY A 25 -15.63 0.11 -2.07
N ALA A 26 -15.01 -0.75 -1.28
CA ALA A 26 -15.50 -1.10 0.05
C ALA A 26 -15.24 0.03 1.07
N PRO A 27 -16.20 0.39 1.95
CA PRO A 27 -15.94 1.28 3.08
C PRO A 27 -14.88 0.68 4.01
N ALA A 28 -13.94 1.52 4.46
CA ALA A 28 -12.87 1.10 5.36
C ALA A 28 -12.36 2.27 6.21
N VAL A 29 -11.86 1.97 7.39
CA VAL A 29 -11.03 2.91 8.16
C VAL A 29 -9.57 2.69 7.75
N PHE A 30 -8.93 3.73 7.28
CA PHE A 30 -7.51 3.70 6.93
C PHE A 30 -6.66 4.12 8.12
N LEU A 31 -5.64 3.35 8.40
CA LEU A 31 -4.54 3.70 9.30
C LEU A 31 -3.27 3.84 8.46
N ARG A 32 -2.75 5.06 8.32
CA ARG A 32 -1.50 5.31 7.61
C ARG A 32 -0.33 5.39 8.57
N LEU A 33 0.57 4.43 8.48
CA LEU A 33 1.80 4.40 9.26
C LEU A 33 2.91 5.24 8.60
N SER A 34 3.82 5.71 9.42
CA SER A 34 5.02 6.40 9.00
C SER A 34 6.21 5.44 8.96
N GLN A 35 7.22 5.74 8.18
CA GLN A 35 8.42 4.98 7.85
C GLN A 35 8.22 3.98 6.70
N CYS A 36 9.20 3.95 5.80
CA CYS A 36 9.31 2.97 4.73
C CYS A 36 10.77 2.53 4.60
N ASN A 37 10.96 1.28 4.22
CA ASN A 37 12.28 0.74 3.86
C ASN A 37 12.60 0.92 2.37
N LEU A 38 11.64 1.42 1.57
CA LEU A 38 11.82 1.79 0.16
C LEU A 38 11.63 3.30 -0.04
N HIS A 39 12.19 3.82 -1.13
CA HIS A 39 12.23 5.26 -1.45
C HIS A 39 11.86 5.47 -2.91
N CYS A 40 10.65 5.04 -3.30
CA CYS A 40 10.19 5.09 -4.68
C CYS A 40 10.13 6.54 -5.17
N HIS A 41 10.68 6.78 -6.39
CA HIS A 41 10.78 8.09 -6.98
C HIS A 41 9.43 8.80 -7.15
N TRP A 42 8.38 8.06 -7.52
CA TRP A 42 7.01 8.53 -7.75
C TRP A 42 6.05 8.31 -6.56
N CYS A 43 6.55 8.00 -5.35
CA CYS A 43 5.70 7.71 -4.19
C CYS A 43 4.69 8.83 -3.94
N ASP A 44 3.41 8.48 -3.76
CA ASP A 44 2.34 9.42 -3.48
C ASP A 44 2.25 9.85 -2.00
N THR A 45 3.00 9.17 -1.13
CA THR A 45 3.06 9.46 0.31
C THR A 45 4.51 9.71 0.80
N PRO A 46 5.29 10.56 0.11
CA PRO A 46 6.71 10.78 0.42
C PRO A 46 6.93 11.36 1.82
N TYR A 47 5.93 12.02 2.40
CA TYR A 47 5.96 12.54 3.76
C TYR A 47 6.10 11.43 4.84
N THR A 48 5.91 10.16 4.49
CA THR A 48 6.11 9.04 5.41
C THR A 48 7.57 8.62 5.53
N TRP A 49 8.47 9.04 4.62
CA TRP A 49 9.86 8.59 4.60
C TRP A 49 10.88 9.62 4.06
N ASN A 50 10.49 10.56 3.17
CA ASN A 50 11.41 11.48 2.49
C ASN A 50 11.73 12.72 3.36
N TRP A 51 12.38 12.47 4.48
CA TRP A 51 12.66 13.51 5.47
C TRP A 51 13.91 14.35 5.15
N GLU A 52 13.95 15.56 5.70
CA GLU A 52 15.13 16.41 5.69
C GLU A 52 16.37 15.62 6.16
N LYS A 53 17.54 15.96 5.60
CA LYS A 53 18.84 15.33 5.89
C LYS A 53 18.97 13.85 5.47
N THR A 54 18.00 13.28 4.75
CA THR A 54 18.16 11.97 4.10
C THR A 54 18.64 12.17 2.66
N PRO A 55 19.42 11.22 2.10
CA PRO A 55 19.95 11.33 0.73
C PRO A 55 18.93 10.99 -0.35
N TRP A 56 17.72 10.57 0.03
CA TRP A 56 16.71 10.06 -0.90
C TRP A 56 16.14 11.17 -1.76
N GLU A 57 15.92 10.89 -3.03
CA GLU A 57 15.29 11.82 -3.96
C GLU A 57 13.87 11.39 -4.28
N HIS A 58 13.01 12.38 -4.51
CA HIS A 58 11.62 12.20 -4.93
C HIS A 58 11.35 13.15 -6.11
N GLN A 59 10.48 12.75 -7.04
CA GLN A 59 10.20 13.52 -8.26
C GLN A 59 9.75 14.97 -8.00
N ASP A 60 9.09 15.23 -6.87
CA ASP A 60 8.65 16.57 -6.50
C ASP A 60 9.77 17.42 -5.87
N GLY A 61 10.94 16.84 -5.60
CA GLY A 61 12.08 17.54 -4.98
C GLY A 61 11.84 18.02 -3.54
N VAL A 62 10.70 17.65 -2.92
CA VAL A 62 10.30 18.16 -1.60
C VAL A 62 10.83 17.24 -0.50
N LYS A 63 11.35 17.85 0.57
CA LYS A 63 11.73 17.18 1.82
C LYS A 63 10.76 17.58 2.94
N PHE A 64 10.51 16.64 3.84
CA PHE A 64 9.54 16.79 4.91
C PHE A 64 10.23 16.82 6.28
N GLN A 65 9.67 17.57 7.22
CA GLN A 65 10.14 17.56 8.61
C GLN A 65 9.47 16.41 9.37
N ARG A 66 10.25 15.40 9.75
CA ARG A 66 9.72 14.20 10.41
C ARG A 66 8.80 14.50 11.59
N THR A 67 9.16 15.48 12.41
CA THR A 67 8.37 15.88 13.58
C THR A 67 7.03 16.54 13.24
N LYS A 68 6.87 17.02 12.00
CA LYS A 68 5.60 17.56 11.51
C LYS A 68 4.73 16.51 10.83
N GLU A 69 5.34 15.46 10.29
CA GLU A 69 4.64 14.45 9.47
C GLU A 69 4.41 13.12 10.21
N SER A 70 4.90 12.97 11.44
CA SER A 70 4.78 11.71 12.19
C SER A 70 4.45 11.96 13.65
N LEU A 71 3.58 11.10 14.20
CA LEU A 71 3.21 11.01 15.61
C LEU A 71 3.62 9.65 16.16
N GLU A 72 3.81 9.56 17.47
CA GLU A 72 3.90 8.28 18.18
C GLU A 72 2.63 8.10 19.03
N LEU A 73 1.92 7.00 18.80
CA LEU A 73 0.71 6.61 19.53
C LEU A 73 0.85 5.15 20.00
N SER A 74 0.23 4.83 21.11
CA SER A 74 0.08 3.45 21.58
C SER A 74 -0.92 2.68 20.70
N SER A 75 -0.86 1.37 20.72
CA SER A 75 -1.82 0.50 20.04
C SER A 75 -3.24 0.73 20.54
N GLN A 76 -3.41 0.99 21.84
CA GLN A 76 -4.70 1.29 22.44
C GLN A 76 -5.29 2.63 21.93
N GLU A 77 -4.50 3.72 21.91
CA GLU A 77 -4.97 5.02 21.38
C GLU A 77 -5.42 4.91 19.92
N ILE A 78 -4.69 4.16 19.10
CA ILE A 78 -5.06 3.92 17.70
C ILE A 78 -6.37 3.13 17.63
N ALA A 79 -6.53 2.08 18.44
CA ALA A 79 -7.75 1.28 18.48
C ALA A 79 -8.97 2.10 18.89
N GLU A 80 -8.82 3.00 19.86
CA GLU A 80 -9.88 3.93 20.30
C GLU A 80 -10.29 4.86 19.16
N LEU A 81 -9.33 5.41 18.38
CA LEU A 81 -9.61 6.26 17.23
C LEU A 81 -10.32 5.50 16.10
N ILE A 82 -9.86 4.29 15.78
CA ILE A 82 -10.50 3.42 14.77
C ILE A 82 -11.95 3.11 15.18
N SER A 83 -12.18 2.80 16.47
CA SER A 83 -13.48 2.42 17.01
C SER A 83 -14.52 3.56 17.01
N GLN A 84 -14.11 4.80 16.82
CA GLN A 84 -15.03 5.93 16.64
C GLN A 84 -15.79 5.86 15.30
N HIS A 85 -15.31 5.08 14.34
CA HIS A 85 -15.94 4.89 13.05
C HIS A 85 -16.85 3.64 13.06
N GLN A 86 -18.05 3.77 12.50
CA GLN A 86 -18.98 2.65 12.33
C GLN A 86 -18.60 1.82 11.09
N CYS A 87 -17.46 1.12 11.17
CA CYS A 87 -16.91 0.31 10.09
C CYS A 87 -16.18 -0.88 10.70
N ASP A 88 -16.37 -2.06 10.11
CA ASP A 88 -15.76 -3.31 10.56
C ASP A 88 -14.55 -3.74 9.70
N ARG A 89 -14.11 -2.87 8.80
CA ARG A 89 -12.93 -3.07 7.95
C ARG A 89 -11.86 -2.01 8.26
N VAL A 90 -10.62 -2.46 8.42
CA VAL A 90 -9.46 -1.59 8.57
C VAL A 90 -8.45 -1.87 7.47
N VAL A 91 -7.96 -0.83 6.79
CA VAL A 91 -6.83 -0.89 5.86
C VAL A 91 -5.61 -0.27 6.53
N ILE A 92 -4.60 -1.09 6.78
CA ILE A 92 -3.34 -0.66 7.37
C ILE A 92 -2.33 -0.46 6.23
N THR A 93 -1.93 0.78 6.05
CA THR A 93 -1.08 1.24 4.95
C THR A 93 -0.01 2.21 5.48
N GLY A 94 0.61 2.98 4.61
CA GLY A 94 1.53 4.05 4.99
C GLY A 94 2.81 4.00 4.19
N GLY A 95 3.97 4.06 4.85
CA GLY A 95 5.23 3.70 4.24
C GLY A 95 5.28 2.18 4.01
N GLU A 96 5.82 1.44 4.97
CA GLU A 96 5.73 -0.02 5.01
C GLU A 96 5.23 -0.47 6.39
N PRO A 97 3.97 -0.94 6.49
CA PRO A 97 3.40 -1.29 7.79
C PRO A 97 4.13 -2.44 8.50
N LEU A 98 4.65 -3.42 7.76
CA LEU A 98 5.34 -4.56 8.36
C LEU A 98 6.68 -4.22 9.03
N LEU A 99 7.14 -2.97 8.98
CA LEU A 99 8.23 -2.49 9.83
C LEU A 99 7.84 -2.38 11.31
N GLN A 100 6.54 -2.35 11.62
CA GLN A 100 5.98 -2.15 12.97
C GLN A 100 5.14 -3.34 13.42
N GLN A 101 5.55 -4.57 13.08
CA GLN A 101 4.76 -5.79 13.26
C GLN A 101 4.39 -6.07 14.73
N LYS A 102 5.26 -5.76 15.68
CA LYS A 102 5.00 -6.01 17.12
C LYS A 102 3.81 -5.18 17.60
N GLU A 103 3.85 -3.91 17.29
CA GLU A 103 2.79 -2.97 17.67
C GLU A 103 1.49 -3.24 16.89
N LEU A 104 1.59 -3.79 15.66
CA LEU A 104 0.43 -4.21 14.87
C LEU A 104 -0.29 -5.42 15.48
N ILE A 105 0.46 -6.38 16.04
CA ILE A 105 -0.12 -7.51 16.77
C ILE A 105 -0.92 -7.01 17.97
N GLU A 106 -0.32 -6.15 18.79
CA GLU A 106 -1.00 -5.53 19.93
C GLU A 106 -2.24 -4.72 19.50
N LEU A 107 -2.15 -3.98 18.39
CA LEU A 107 -3.30 -3.23 17.86
C LEU A 107 -4.47 -4.14 17.50
N ILE A 108 -4.19 -5.26 16.81
CA ILE A 108 -5.23 -6.20 16.38
C ILE A 108 -5.96 -6.82 17.57
N GLU A 109 -5.26 -7.09 18.66
CA GLU A 109 -5.87 -7.57 19.91
C GLU A 109 -6.88 -6.56 20.51
N HIS A 110 -6.66 -5.26 20.29
CA HIS A 110 -7.55 -4.19 20.74
C HIS A 110 -8.72 -3.90 19.77
N LEU A 111 -8.83 -4.63 18.65
CA LEU A 111 -9.85 -4.43 17.61
C LEU A 111 -10.77 -5.66 17.40
N PRO A 112 -11.36 -6.26 18.46
CA PRO A 112 -12.17 -7.48 18.32
C PRO A 112 -13.42 -7.31 17.47
N GLN A 113 -13.90 -6.06 17.27
CA GLN A 113 -15.05 -5.73 16.44
C GLN A 113 -14.74 -5.67 14.94
N ILE A 114 -13.45 -5.66 14.56
CA ILE A 114 -13.04 -5.58 13.16
C ILE A 114 -13.08 -6.98 12.54
N SER A 115 -13.93 -7.14 11.51
CA SER A 115 -14.10 -8.40 10.79
C SER A 115 -13.06 -8.61 9.69
N THR A 116 -12.47 -7.52 9.18
CA THR A 116 -11.53 -7.56 8.05
C THR A 116 -10.40 -6.57 8.26
N ILE A 117 -9.17 -7.07 8.17
CA ILE A 117 -7.96 -6.25 8.17
C ILE A 117 -7.25 -6.44 6.83
N GLU A 118 -6.91 -5.36 6.16
CA GLU A 118 -6.12 -5.37 4.95
C GLU A 118 -4.77 -4.69 5.17
N PHE A 119 -3.68 -5.35 4.77
CA PHE A 119 -2.36 -4.75 4.70
C PHE A 119 -2.02 -4.34 3.27
N GLU A 120 -1.66 -3.08 3.08
CA GLU A 120 -0.97 -2.59 1.88
C GLU A 120 0.53 -2.65 2.13
N THR A 121 1.22 -3.66 1.60
CA THR A 121 2.66 -3.88 1.83
C THR A 121 3.45 -3.88 0.54
N ASN A 122 4.71 -3.45 0.58
CA ASN A 122 5.62 -3.54 -0.57
C ASN A 122 6.16 -4.96 -0.82
N GLY A 123 5.87 -5.91 0.06
CA GLY A 123 6.23 -7.32 -0.11
C GLY A 123 7.68 -7.65 0.16
N THR A 124 8.45 -6.78 0.80
CA THR A 124 9.86 -7.04 1.12
C THR A 124 10.07 -7.69 2.48
N ILE A 125 9.04 -7.74 3.33
CA ILE A 125 9.10 -8.23 4.70
C ILE A 125 8.11 -9.38 4.87
N ILE A 126 8.55 -10.51 5.43
CA ILE A 126 7.68 -11.62 5.80
C ILE A 126 6.89 -11.21 7.06
N PRO A 127 5.55 -11.30 7.04
CA PRO A 127 4.75 -10.98 8.22
C PRO A 127 4.99 -11.98 9.35
N HIS A 128 4.89 -11.50 10.59
CA HIS A 128 4.93 -12.36 11.77
C HIS A 128 3.77 -13.38 11.73
N PRO A 129 3.94 -14.62 12.21
CA PRO A 129 2.89 -15.63 12.18
C PRO A 129 1.55 -15.19 12.79
N GLU A 130 1.57 -14.35 13.82
CA GLU A 130 0.36 -13.81 14.46
C GLU A 130 -0.42 -12.82 13.59
N LEU A 131 0.20 -12.31 12.51
CA LEU A 131 -0.49 -11.50 11.49
C LEU A 131 -1.08 -12.36 10.37
N ILE A 132 -1.10 -13.69 10.51
CA ILE A 132 -1.65 -14.61 9.52
C ILE A 132 -2.93 -15.22 10.08
N ALA A 133 -4.06 -14.67 9.65
CA ALA A 133 -5.38 -15.13 10.04
C ALA A 133 -6.37 -15.04 8.85
N PRO A 134 -7.47 -15.79 8.85
CA PRO A 134 -8.46 -15.76 7.76
C PRO A 134 -9.09 -14.39 7.53
N SER A 135 -9.14 -13.55 8.57
CA SER A 135 -9.66 -12.17 8.52
C SER A 135 -8.63 -11.13 8.04
N ILE A 136 -7.37 -11.54 7.84
CA ILE A 136 -6.28 -10.65 7.44
C ILE A 136 -5.95 -10.89 5.97
N PHE A 137 -5.96 -9.85 5.16
CA PHE A 137 -5.70 -9.87 3.72
C PHE A 137 -4.47 -9.03 3.39
N PHE A 138 -3.76 -9.41 2.32
CA PHE A 138 -2.57 -8.70 1.87
C PHE A 138 -2.72 -8.22 0.43
N ASN A 139 -2.68 -6.92 0.23
CA ASN A 139 -2.41 -6.29 -1.06
C ASN A 139 -0.90 -6.09 -1.17
N VAL A 140 -0.21 -7.08 -1.75
CA VAL A 140 1.24 -7.06 -1.90
C VAL A 140 1.60 -6.28 -3.15
N SER A 141 2.37 -5.20 -3.01
CA SER A 141 2.74 -4.30 -4.11
C SER A 141 4.25 -4.30 -4.36
N PRO A 142 4.81 -5.34 -5.00
CA PRO A 142 6.23 -5.35 -5.35
C PRO A 142 6.54 -4.16 -6.26
N LYS A 143 7.64 -3.47 -5.96
CA LYS A 143 8.01 -2.30 -6.74
C LYS A 143 8.82 -2.72 -7.98
N LEU A 144 8.44 -2.18 -9.14
CA LEU A 144 9.11 -2.43 -10.42
C LEU A 144 10.32 -1.50 -10.59
N ALA A 145 11.06 -1.66 -11.68
CA ALA A 145 12.20 -0.83 -12.03
C ALA A 145 11.82 0.66 -12.14
N ASN A 146 10.59 0.96 -12.55
CA ASN A 146 10.01 2.29 -12.62
C ASN A 146 10.05 3.06 -11.27
N SER A 147 10.16 2.36 -10.14
CA SER A 147 10.31 2.99 -8.83
C SER A 147 11.65 3.69 -8.61
N GLY A 148 12.64 3.49 -9.50
CA GLY A 148 14.01 4.00 -9.37
C GLY A 148 14.88 3.23 -8.36
N MET A 149 14.32 2.17 -7.72
CA MET A 149 15.04 1.38 -6.73
C MET A 149 15.75 0.20 -7.36
N LYS A 150 16.94 -0.17 -6.81
CA LYS A 150 17.68 -1.36 -7.24
C LYS A 150 16.88 -2.64 -6.94
N THR A 151 17.00 -3.63 -7.81
CA THR A 151 16.25 -4.89 -7.71
C THR A 151 16.50 -5.62 -6.38
N ASP A 152 17.73 -5.69 -5.91
CA ASP A 152 18.12 -6.33 -4.66
C ASP A 152 17.53 -5.65 -3.40
N VAL A 153 17.10 -4.39 -3.52
CA VAL A 153 16.44 -3.64 -2.43
C VAL A 153 14.92 -3.80 -2.48
N ARG A 154 14.31 -3.73 -3.70
CA ARG A 154 12.86 -3.68 -3.88
C ARG A 154 12.19 -5.04 -4.03
N ILE A 155 12.94 -6.09 -4.38
CA ILE A 155 12.42 -7.45 -4.58
C ILE A 155 13.07 -8.40 -3.57
N ASN A 156 12.24 -8.92 -2.68
CA ASN A 156 12.60 -10.02 -1.79
C ASN A 156 11.82 -11.27 -2.21
N PHE A 157 12.46 -12.16 -2.97
CA PHE A 157 11.79 -13.36 -3.48
C PHE A 157 11.33 -14.33 -2.39
N GLU A 158 11.98 -14.35 -1.22
CA GLU A 158 11.52 -15.19 -0.10
C GLU A 158 10.21 -14.65 0.48
N ALA A 159 10.12 -13.34 0.71
CA ALA A 159 8.88 -12.71 1.17
C ALA A 159 7.76 -12.86 0.12
N LEU A 160 8.06 -12.64 -1.16
CA LEU A 160 7.06 -12.79 -2.22
C LEU A 160 6.58 -14.25 -2.38
N LYS A 161 7.46 -15.25 -2.19
CA LYS A 161 7.06 -16.67 -2.14
C LYS A 161 6.12 -16.95 -0.97
N PHE A 162 6.45 -16.38 0.21
CA PHE A 162 5.58 -16.49 1.37
C PHE A 162 4.16 -15.97 1.04
N PHE A 163 4.04 -14.76 0.48
CA PHE A 163 2.73 -14.20 0.11
C PHE A 163 2.04 -14.98 -1.01
N ARG A 164 2.79 -15.52 -1.98
CA ARG A 164 2.21 -16.38 -3.01
C ARG A 164 1.50 -17.57 -2.39
N ASP A 165 2.05 -18.15 -1.32
CA ASP A 165 1.51 -19.34 -0.65
C ASP A 165 0.31 -19.02 0.25
N GLN A 166 0.03 -17.72 0.52
CA GLN A 166 -1.16 -17.28 1.25
C GLN A 166 -2.35 -17.11 0.30
N SER A 167 -3.48 -17.78 0.58
CA SER A 167 -4.71 -17.68 -0.23
C SER A 167 -5.38 -16.30 -0.17
N ASN A 168 -5.12 -15.54 0.89
CA ASN A 168 -5.64 -14.21 1.19
C ASN A 168 -4.72 -13.05 0.74
N ALA A 169 -3.75 -13.33 -0.14
CA ALA A 169 -2.86 -12.32 -0.71
C ALA A 169 -3.08 -12.16 -2.22
N VAL A 170 -3.02 -10.93 -2.70
CA VAL A 170 -2.98 -10.57 -4.13
C VAL A 170 -1.74 -9.73 -4.42
N PHE A 171 -1.31 -9.69 -5.68
CA PHE A 171 -0.13 -8.96 -6.11
C PHE A 171 -0.56 -7.77 -6.97
N LYS A 172 -0.41 -6.56 -6.45
CA LYS A 172 -0.77 -5.31 -7.11
C LYS A 172 0.48 -4.62 -7.63
N PHE A 173 0.59 -4.46 -8.94
CA PHE A 173 1.70 -3.76 -9.58
C PHE A 173 1.29 -2.37 -10.02
N VAL A 174 2.11 -1.37 -9.66
CA VAL A 174 1.97 0.01 -10.11
C VAL A 174 2.73 0.16 -11.42
N VAL A 175 2.00 0.51 -12.48
CA VAL A 175 2.49 0.45 -13.87
C VAL A 175 2.53 1.84 -14.46
N CYS A 176 3.71 2.23 -14.96
CA CYS A 176 3.96 3.53 -15.60
C CYS A 176 3.83 3.46 -17.12
N ASP A 177 4.36 2.39 -17.72
CA ASP A 177 4.45 2.20 -19.16
C ASP A 177 4.50 0.72 -19.56
N GLU A 178 4.62 0.45 -20.86
CA GLU A 178 4.63 -0.92 -21.41
C GLU A 178 5.90 -1.71 -21.05
N GLU A 179 7.00 -1.04 -20.72
CA GLU A 179 8.27 -1.71 -20.36
C GLU A 179 8.14 -2.47 -19.04
N ASP A 180 7.27 -2.00 -18.14
CA ASP A 180 6.98 -2.63 -16.86
C ASP A 180 6.39 -4.05 -17.00
N LEU A 181 5.68 -4.32 -18.11
CA LEU A 181 5.03 -5.61 -18.34
C LEU A 181 6.03 -6.76 -18.38
N ALA A 182 7.19 -6.57 -18.98
CA ALA A 182 8.21 -7.62 -19.07
C ALA A 182 8.67 -8.09 -17.68
N GLU A 183 8.87 -7.14 -16.75
CA GLU A 183 9.27 -7.45 -15.38
C GLU A 183 8.14 -8.14 -14.61
N ILE A 184 6.88 -7.69 -14.78
CA ILE A 184 5.71 -8.33 -14.16
C ILE A 184 5.60 -9.80 -14.58
N LEU A 185 5.72 -10.07 -15.88
CA LEU A 185 5.67 -11.44 -16.42
C LEU A 185 6.83 -12.30 -15.91
N GLN A 186 8.03 -11.72 -15.76
CA GLN A 186 9.18 -12.41 -15.19
C GLN A 186 8.94 -12.76 -13.70
N ILE A 187 8.40 -11.83 -12.91
CA ILE A 187 8.05 -12.08 -11.50
C ILE A 187 6.97 -13.14 -11.41
N GLN A 188 5.91 -13.04 -12.24
CA GLN A 188 4.84 -14.02 -12.31
C GLN A 188 5.37 -15.44 -12.61
N ALA A 189 6.20 -15.58 -13.63
CA ALA A 189 6.76 -16.86 -14.04
C ALA A 189 7.68 -17.44 -12.95
N THR A 190 8.56 -16.62 -12.38
CA THR A 190 9.51 -17.02 -11.32
C THR A 190 8.79 -17.52 -10.07
N LEU A 191 7.74 -16.82 -9.66
CA LEU A 191 6.97 -17.14 -8.46
C LEU A 191 5.80 -18.08 -8.73
N LYS A 192 5.43 -18.31 -10.00
CA LYS A 192 4.24 -19.07 -10.42
C LYS A 192 2.94 -18.50 -9.82
N ILE A 193 2.78 -17.18 -9.88
CA ILE A 193 1.59 -16.51 -9.38
C ILE A 193 0.45 -16.73 -10.39
N ALA A 194 -0.72 -17.18 -9.92
CA ALA A 194 -1.89 -17.30 -10.76
C ALA A 194 -2.33 -15.93 -11.30
N SER A 195 -2.67 -15.82 -12.59
CA SER A 195 -3.07 -14.55 -13.23
C SER A 195 -4.22 -13.86 -12.48
N SER A 196 -5.18 -14.62 -11.97
CA SER A 196 -6.32 -14.10 -11.19
C SER A 196 -5.94 -13.39 -9.88
N ARG A 197 -4.70 -13.57 -9.41
CA ARG A 197 -4.15 -12.92 -8.22
C ARG A 197 -3.28 -11.71 -8.55
N ILE A 198 -3.09 -11.39 -9.82
CA ILE A 198 -2.33 -10.23 -10.27
C ILE A 198 -3.31 -9.10 -10.58
N ILE A 199 -3.03 -7.94 -10.03
CA ILE A 199 -3.78 -6.70 -10.24
C ILE A 199 -2.81 -5.68 -10.82
N LEU A 200 -3.15 -5.08 -11.96
CA LEU A 200 -2.40 -3.97 -12.53
C LEU A 200 -3.13 -2.67 -12.22
N MET A 201 -2.37 -1.68 -11.82
CA MET A 201 -2.87 -0.35 -11.45
C MET A 201 -2.02 0.72 -12.14
N PRO A 202 -2.63 1.67 -12.88
CA PRO A 202 -1.86 2.76 -13.48
C PRO A 202 -1.25 3.66 -12.40
N GLU A 203 0.02 4.02 -12.54
CA GLU A 203 0.62 5.09 -11.76
C GLU A 203 0.02 6.43 -12.21
N GLY A 204 -0.21 7.35 -11.29
CA GLY A 204 -0.69 8.69 -11.57
C GLY A 204 -1.37 9.32 -10.35
N ARG A 205 -1.27 10.65 -10.26
CA ARG A 205 -1.84 11.45 -9.16
C ARG A 205 -2.94 12.42 -9.65
N ASP A 206 -3.29 12.32 -10.93
CA ASP A 206 -4.34 13.11 -11.58
C ASP A 206 -5.15 12.24 -12.54
N GLN A 207 -6.36 12.68 -12.83
CA GLN A 207 -7.30 11.93 -13.64
C GLN A 207 -6.86 11.81 -15.11
N GLU A 208 -6.16 12.80 -15.66
CA GLU A 208 -5.70 12.78 -17.06
C GLU A 208 -4.66 11.68 -17.25
N THR A 209 -3.61 11.66 -16.42
CA THR A 209 -2.57 10.63 -16.43
C THR A 209 -3.16 9.23 -16.23
N LEU A 210 -4.07 9.08 -15.25
CA LEU A 210 -4.72 7.80 -14.99
C LEU A 210 -5.57 7.33 -16.18
N THR A 211 -6.30 8.22 -16.85
CA THR A 211 -7.13 7.87 -18.00
C THR A 211 -6.29 7.43 -19.20
N GLN A 212 -5.19 8.14 -19.48
CA GLN A 212 -4.28 7.80 -20.57
C GLN A 212 -3.66 6.40 -20.37
N ARG A 213 -3.21 6.10 -19.16
CA ARG A 213 -2.61 4.80 -18.84
C ARG A 213 -3.63 3.67 -18.73
N ALA A 214 -4.84 3.96 -18.26
CA ALA A 214 -5.87 2.95 -18.03
C ALA A 214 -6.29 2.22 -19.31
N GLN A 215 -6.36 2.89 -20.45
CA GLN A 215 -6.86 2.29 -21.69
C GLN A 215 -5.99 1.12 -22.15
N TRP A 216 -4.69 1.35 -22.36
CA TRP A 216 -3.79 0.27 -22.78
C TRP A 216 -3.59 -0.79 -21.69
N LEU A 217 -3.56 -0.37 -20.39
CA LEU A 217 -3.41 -1.29 -19.30
C LEU A 217 -4.59 -2.25 -19.15
N ALA A 218 -5.80 -1.80 -19.49
CA ALA A 218 -6.99 -2.67 -19.55
C ALA A 218 -6.83 -3.76 -20.62
N GLU A 219 -6.31 -3.43 -21.80
CA GLU A 219 -6.03 -4.40 -22.87
C GLU A 219 -4.96 -5.43 -22.44
N VAL A 220 -3.93 -4.98 -21.72
CA VAL A 220 -2.94 -5.88 -21.11
C VAL A 220 -3.60 -6.83 -20.11
N CYS A 221 -4.49 -6.31 -19.25
CA CYS A 221 -5.23 -7.15 -18.30
C CYS A 221 -6.09 -8.20 -18.98
N LEU A 222 -6.80 -7.83 -20.07
CA LEU A 222 -7.60 -8.77 -20.86
C LEU A 222 -6.72 -9.85 -21.50
N THR A 223 -5.59 -9.46 -22.10
CA THR A 223 -4.67 -10.39 -22.78
C THR A 223 -4.06 -11.42 -21.84
N HIS A 224 -3.70 -11.02 -20.62
CA HIS A 224 -3.00 -11.88 -19.65
C HIS A 224 -3.92 -12.46 -18.56
N ALA A 225 -5.24 -12.21 -18.64
CA ALA A 225 -6.21 -12.55 -17.61
C ALA A 225 -5.81 -12.01 -16.22
N PHE A 226 -5.26 -10.79 -16.18
CA PHE A 226 -4.99 -10.04 -14.95
C PHE A 226 -6.21 -9.23 -14.55
N ARG A 227 -6.25 -8.81 -13.30
CA ARG A 227 -7.26 -7.88 -12.78
C ARG A 227 -6.77 -6.44 -12.97
N PHE A 228 -7.68 -5.54 -13.27
CA PHE A 228 -7.42 -4.10 -13.32
C PHE A 228 -7.91 -3.43 -12.03
N SER A 229 -7.15 -2.48 -11.50
CA SER A 229 -7.57 -1.60 -10.41
C SER A 229 -7.33 -0.16 -10.82
N PRO A 230 -8.35 0.71 -10.81
CA PRO A 230 -8.14 2.15 -10.87
C PRO A 230 -7.55 2.66 -9.56
N ARG A 231 -7.27 3.96 -9.50
CA ARG A 231 -7.08 4.72 -8.26
C ARG A 231 -8.37 5.51 -7.98
N LEU A 232 -9.36 4.83 -7.40
CA LEU A 232 -10.70 5.38 -7.22
C LEU A 232 -10.71 6.67 -6.41
N HIS A 233 -9.90 6.77 -5.36
CA HIS A 233 -9.77 7.97 -4.54
C HIS A 233 -9.27 9.17 -5.36
N VAL A 234 -8.35 8.97 -6.31
CA VAL A 234 -7.88 10.05 -7.21
C VAL A 234 -9.00 10.46 -8.18
N ILE A 235 -9.79 9.53 -8.67
CA ILE A 235 -10.92 9.80 -9.55
C ILE A 235 -12.01 10.61 -8.83
N LEU A 236 -12.29 10.29 -7.56
CA LEU A 236 -13.37 10.92 -6.79
C LEU A 236 -12.94 12.24 -6.16
N TRP A 237 -11.71 12.33 -5.63
CA TRP A 237 -11.28 13.44 -4.78
C TRP A 237 -9.94 14.07 -5.21
N GLY A 238 -9.39 13.64 -6.36
CA GLY A 238 -8.06 14.07 -6.78
C GLY A 238 -6.96 13.51 -5.85
N ASN A 239 -5.86 14.23 -5.76
CA ASN A 239 -4.74 13.84 -4.88
C ASN A 239 -4.89 14.43 -3.45
N GLU A 240 -6.12 14.50 -2.96
CA GLU A 240 -6.41 15.01 -1.62
C GLU A 240 -6.04 13.96 -0.56
N ARG A 241 -5.35 14.41 0.51
CA ARG A 241 -4.89 13.55 1.59
C ARG A 241 -6.04 13.21 2.54
N ALA A 242 -6.10 11.99 3.04
CA ALA A 242 -7.14 11.48 3.94
C ALA A 242 -8.56 11.45 3.32
N ARG A 243 -8.65 11.04 2.04
CA ARG A 243 -9.90 10.84 1.31
C ARG A 243 -10.01 9.43 0.76
#